data_573e0ea47e77c3704f5e787311596e0e
#
_entry.id   573e0ea47e77c3704f5e787311596e0e
#
_cell.length_a   1.000
_cell.length_b   1.000
_cell.length_c   1.000
_cell.angle_alpha   90.00
_cell.angle_beta   90.00
_cell.angle_gamma   90.00
#
_symmetry.space_group_name_H-M   'P 1'
#
loop_
_entity.id
_entity.type
_entity.pdbx_description
1 polymer ?
#
loop_
_entity_poly.entity_id
_entity_poly.type
_entity_poly.pdbx_seq_one_letter_code
_entity_poly.pdbx_strand_id
1 'polypeptide(L)'
;MKYLHTMVRVTDLDATINFFQTLGLNELRRFDSEGGRFTLVFLAAPGDEDAQVELTYNWDPEELDGGRNFGHLAYAVDDIYTLCQKLMDAGITINRPPHDGRMAFVRSPDGVSVELLQKGDALPAADPWQDMANTGEW
;
A
#
# COMPACT_ATOMS: atom_id res chain seq x y z
N MET A 1 -3.61 20.79 16.23
CA MET A 1 -4.15 19.89 15.18
C MET A 1 -3.15 18.76 15.01
N LYS A 2 -3.62 17.52 14.87
CA LYS A 2 -2.79 16.32 14.65
C LYS A 2 -3.40 15.52 13.51
N TYR A 3 -2.57 15.04 12.57
CA TYR A 3 -3.00 14.07 11.56
C TYR A 3 -3.34 12.75 12.25
N LEU A 4 -4.43 12.09 11.86
CA LEU A 4 -4.88 10.82 12.44
C LEU A 4 -4.71 9.65 11.47
N HIS A 5 -5.32 9.75 10.30
CA HIS A 5 -5.28 8.67 9.30
C HIS A 5 -5.70 9.16 7.91
N THR A 6 -5.37 8.36 6.89
CA THR A 6 -6.01 8.40 5.58
C THR A 6 -6.94 7.21 5.47
N MET A 7 -8.20 7.44 5.07
CA MET A 7 -9.17 6.38 4.84
C MET A 7 -9.24 6.02 3.36
N VAL A 8 -9.24 4.72 3.08
CA VAL A 8 -9.52 4.16 1.75
C VAL A 8 -10.64 3.12 1.86
N ARG A 9 -11.56 3.11 0.89
CA ARG A 9 -12.57 2.07 0.77
C ARG A 9 -12.01 0.85 0.08
N VAL A 10 -12.48 -0.32 0.49
CA VAL A 10 -12.03 -1.60 -0.05
C VAL A 10 -13.21 -2.52 -0.34
N THR A 11 -13.11 -3.31 -1.40
CA THR A 11 -14.14 -4.30 -1.78
C THR A 11 -13.82 -5.69 -1.25
N ASP A 12 -12.55 -5.99 -0.96
CA ASP A 12 -12.07 -7.21 -0.35
C ASP A 12 -11.15 -6.87 0.82
N LEU A 13 -11.71 -6.93 2.03
CA LEU A 13 -10.99 -6.53 3.24
C LEU A 13 -9.77 -7.42 3.52
N ASP A 14 -9.93 -8.74 3.41
CA ASP A 14 -8.86 -9.68 3.72
C ASP A 14 -7.71 -9.59 2.71
N ALA A 15 -8.01 -9.47 1.43
CA ALA A 15 -7.00 -9.28 0.39
C ALA A 15 -6.23 -7.96 0.60
N THR A 16 -6.91 -6.89 0.99
CA THR A 16 -6.28 -5.59 1.23
C THR A 16 -5.43 -5.58 2.50
N ILE A 17 -5.92 -6.21 3.58
CA ILE A 17 -5.11 -6.40 4.80
C ILE A 17 -3.84 -7.18 4.47
N ASN A 18 -3.95 -8.29 3.73
CA ASN A 18 -2.80 -9.09 3.33
C ASN A 18 -1.79 -8.30 2.48
N PHE A 19 -2.27 -7.46 1.57
CA PHE A 19 -1.43 -6.56 0.79
C PHE A 19 -0.61 -5.62 1.69
N PHE A 20 -1.25 -4.91 2.61
CA PHE A 20 -0.56 -3.99 3.52
C PHE A 20 0.34 -4.72 4.52
N GLN A 21 -0.03 -5.91 4.98
CA GLN A 21 0.83 -6.74 5.82
C GLN A 21 2.09 -7.20 5.08
N THR A 22 1.97 -7.52 3.80
CA THR A 22 3.13 -7.87 2.95
C THR A 22 4.07 -6.68 2.77
N LEU A 23 3.54 -5.46 2.71
CA LEU A 23 4.32 -4.21 2.75
C LEU A 23 5.04 -4.00 4.09
N GLY A 24 4.53 -4.55 5.18
CA GLY A 24 5.10 -4.42 6.52
C GLY A 24 4.21 -3.68 7.53
N LEU A 25 2.96 -3.36 7.20
CA LEU A 25 2.02 -2.77 8.14
C LEU A 25 1.37 -3.85 8.99
N ASN A 26 1.04 -3.50 10.24
CA ASN A 26 0.29 -4.35 11.17
C ASN A 26 -1.10 -3.78 11.43
N GLU A 27 -2.08 -4.65 11.62
CA GLU A 27 -3.40 -4.25 12.12
C GLU A 27 -3.27 -3.79 13.57
N LEU A 28 -3.72 -2.56 13.84
CA LEU A 28 -3.70 -1.96 15.18
C LEU A 28 -5.02 -2.18 15.91
N ARG A 29 -6.13 -2.00 15.21
CA ARG A 29 -7.48 -2.16 15.75
C ARG A 29 -8.49 -2.36 14.65
N ARG A 30 -9.64 -2.89 15.04
CA ARG A 30 -10.78 -3.16 14.15
C ARG A 30 -12.07 -2.74 14.85
N PHE A 31 -13.04 -2.31 14.06
CA PHE A 31 -14.35 -1.93 14.54
C PHE A 31 -15.44 -2.33 13.54
N ASP A 32 -16.48 -3.03 14.03
CA ASP A 32 -17.66 -3.37 13.24
C ASP A 32 -18.84 -2.49 13.66
N SER A 33 -19.53 -1.92 12.70
CA SER A 33 -20.75 -1.15 12.90
C SER A 33 -21.94 -1.88 12.30
N GLU A 34 -22.72 -2.54 13.15
CA GLU A 34 -23.97 -3.21 12.72
C GLU A 34 -24.98 -2.23 12.15
N GLY A 35 -25.17 -1.09 12.81
CA GLY A 35 -26.11 -0.06 12.35
C GLY A 35 -25.69 0.63 11.05
N GLY A 36 -24.38 0.82 10.86
CA GLY A 36 -23.79 1.42 9.65
C GLY A 36 -23.48 0.40 8.56
N ARG A 37 -23.46 -0.90 8.91
CA ARG A 37 -23.13 -2.02 8.01
C ARG A 37 -21.76 -1.85 7.36
N PHE A 38 -20.73 -1.62 8.19
CA PHE A 38 -19.35 -1.51 7.73
C PHE A 38 -18.37 -2.05 8.77
N THR A 39 -17.18 -2.38 8.32
CA THR A 39 -16.00 -2.71 9.12
C THR A 39 -14.89 -1.70 8.87
N LEU A 40 -14.27 -1.20 9.93
CA LEU A 40 -13.06 -0.38 9.88
C LEU A 40 -11.87 -1.21 10.38
N VAL A 41 -10.75 -1.11 9.66
CA VAL A 41 -9.48 -1.71 10.07
C VAL A 41 -8.39 -0.66 9.95
N PHE A 42 -7.63 -0.45 11.01
CA PHE A 42 -6.55 0.53 11.06
C PHE A 42 -5.21 -0.19 11.04
N LEU A 43 -4.35 0.20 10.12
CA LEU A 43 -3.04 -0.39 9.89
C LEU A 43 -1.96 0.68 9.99
N ALA A 44 -0.79 0.31 10.50
CA ALA A 44 0.40 1.15 10.48
C ALA A 44 1.69 0.31 10.49
N ALA A 45 2.79 0.92 10.08
CA ALA A 45 4.10 0.32 10.18
C ALA A 45 4.57 0.27 11.65
N PRO A 46 5.34 -0.77 12.07
CA PRO A 46 5.95 -0.80 13.39
C PRO A 46 6.86 0.42 13.62
N GLY A 47 6.67 1.09 14.76
CA GLY A 47 7.41 2.29 15.13
C GLY A 47 6.88 3.59 14.49
N ASP A 48 5.79 3.52 13.73
CA ASP A 48 5.13 4.68 13.10
C ASP A 48 3.60 4.57 13.22
N GLU A 49 3.13 4.17 14.40
CA GLU A 49 1.72 3.90 14.68
C GLU A 49 0.83 5.15 14.61
N ASP A 50 1.42 6.33 14.51
CA ASP A 50 0.70 7.58 14.29
C ASP A 50 0.37 7.83 12.79
N ALA A 51 1.03 7.15 11.86
CA ALA A 51 0.78 7.25 10.42
C ALA A 51 -0.14 6.11 9.93
N GLN A 52 -1.43 6.22 10.24
CA GLN A 52 -2.39 5.14 10.01
C GLN A 52 -3.07 5.20 8.64
N VAL A 53 -3.33 4.02 8.08
CA VAL A 53 -4.31 3.82 7.01
C VAL A 53 -5.56 3.17 7.62
N GLU A 54 -6.72 3.77 7.38
CA GLU A 54 -8.02 3.21 7.73
C GLU A 54 -8.62 2.53 6.50
N LEU A 55 -8.85 1.23 6.57
CA LEU A 55 -9.61 0.50 5.56
C LEU A 55 -11.08 0.52 5.97
N THR A 56 -11.96 0.98 5.08
CA THR A 56 -13.41 0.93 5.26
C THR A 56 -14.00 -0.08 4.28
N TYR A 57 -14.55 -1.16 4.83
CA TYR A 57 -15.28 -2.17 4.07
C TYR A 57 -16.79 -2.03 4.36
N ASN A 58 -17.55 -1.62 3.35
CA ASN A 58 -19.01 -1.61 3.41
C ASN A 58 -19.53 -3.03 3.14
N TRP A 59 -20.45 -3.53 4.00
CA TRP A 59 -20.97 -4.89 3.90
C TRP A 59 -21.88 -5.08 2.69
N ASP A 60 -22.55 -4.00 2.26
CA ASP A 60 -23.33 -4.02 1.03
C ASP A 60 -22.40 -3.84 -0.17
N PRO A 61 -22.48 -4.69 -1.21
CA PRO A 61 -21.61 -4.60 -2.38
C PRO A 61 -21.68 -3.22 -3.05
N GLU A 62 -20.52 -2.69 -3.41
CA GLU A 62 -20.39 -1.44 -4.14
C GLU A 62 -19.28 -1.53 -5.19
N GLU A 63 -19.41 -0.77 -6.26
CA GLU A 63 -18.32 -0.53 -7.20
C GLU A 63 -17.56 0.71 -6.76
N LEU A 64 -16.23 0.60 -6.75
CA LEU A 64 -15.36 1.73 -6.41
C LEU A 64 -14.85 2.35 -7.71
N ASP A 65 -15.22 3.60 -7.93
CA ASP A 65 -14.72 4.42 -9.03
C ASP A 65 -13.62 5.34 -8.50
N GLY A 66 -12.40 5.09 -8.92
CA GLY A 66 -11.23 5.88 -8.55
C GLY A 66 -11.22 7.22 -9.25
N GLY A 67 -11.50 8.31 -8.54
CA GLY A 67 -11.27 9.67 -9.03
C GLY A 67 -9.77 9.98 -9.16
N ARG A 68 -9.43 11.19 -9.59
CA ARG A 68 -8.06 11.66 -9.76
C ARG A 68 -7.55 12.57 -8.64
N ASN A 69 -8.38 12.93 -7.68
CA ASN A 69 -8.00 13.82 -6.58
C ASN A 69 -7.03 13.16 -5.60
N PHE A 70 -7.29 11.87 -5.29
CA PHE A 70 -6.35 11.09 -4.50
C PHE A 70 -5.22 10.60 -5.40
N GLY A 71 -3.98 10.82 -4.96
CA GLY A 71 -2.79 10.35 -5.67
C GLY A 71 -2.36 8.98 -5.19
N HIS A 72 -1.58 8.96 -4.11
CA HIS A 72 -1.00 7.74 -3.57
C HIS A 72 -0.69 7.88 -2.08
N LEU A 73 -0.47 6.73 -1.42
CA LEU A 73 0.22 6.65 -0.13
C LEU A 73 1.71 6.47 -0.40
N ALA A 74 2.57 7.02 0.46
CA ALA A 74 4.02 6.87 0.31
C ALA A 74 4.65 6.36 1.61
N TYR A 75 5.58 5.41 1.47
CA TYR A 75 6.33 4.82 2.58
C TYR A 75 7.82 4.84 2.30
N ALA A 76 8.60 5.28 3.30
CA ALA A 76 10.04 5.13 3.29
C ALA A 76 10.41 3.71 3.73
N VAL A 77 11.28 3.04 2.98
CA VAL A 77 11.66 1.65 3.19
C VAL A 77 13.17 1.49 3.37
N ASP A 78 13.57 0.50 4.16
CA ASP A 78 14.98 0.29 4.49
C ASP A 78 15.79 -0.28 3.31
N ASP A 79 15.19 -1.17 2.53
CA ASP A 79 15.80 -1.77 1.33
C ASP A 79 14.70 -2.02 0.29
N ILE A 80 14.65 -1.15 -0.72
CA ILE A 80 13.62 -1.18 -1.75
C ILE A 80 13.68 -2.44 -2.62
N TYR A 81 14.89 -2.98 -2.87
CA TYR A 81 15.03 -4.20 -3.69
C TYR A 81 14.51 -5.43 -2.94
N THR A 82 14.88 -5.57 -1.67
CA THR A 82 14.40 -6.67 -0.83
C THR A 82 12.88 -6.63 -0.67
N LEU A 83 12.30 -5.44 -0.46
CA LEU A 83 10.85 -5.32 -0.35
C LEU A 83 10.15 -5.61 -1.67
N CYS A 84 10.61 -5.06 -2.79
CA CYS A 84 10.01 -5.35 -4.10
C CYS A 84 10.09 -6.85 -4.46
N GLN A 85 11.18 -7.53 -4.10
CA GLN A 85 11.28 -8.98 -4.31
C GLN A 85 10.24 -9.74 -3.46
N LYS A 86 10.11 -9.38 -2.19
CA LYS A 86 9.09 -9.96 -1.30
C LYS A 86 7.67 -9.78 -1.85
N LEU A 87 7.36 -8.59 -2.37
CA LEU A 87 6.07 -8.30 -2.97
C LEU A 87 5.82 -9.15 -4.22
N MET A 88 6.80 -9.26 -5.11
CA MET A 88 6.72 -10.12 -6.31
C MET A 88 6.52 -11.58 -5.94
N ASP A 89 7.24 -12.09 -4.95
CA ASP A 89 7.13 -13.47 -4.47
C ASP A 89 5.73 -13.75 -3.88
N ALA A 90 5.06 -12.71 -3.36
CA ALA A 90 3.66 -12.76 -2.90
C ALA A 90 2.64 -12.55 -4.04
N GLY A 91 3.07 -12.43 -5.30
CA GLY A 91 2.20 -12.25 -6.45
C GLY A 91 1.73 -10.81 -6.68
N ILE A 92 2.34 -9.84 -6.02
CA ILE A 92 2.03 -8.41 -6.19
C ILE A 92 2.85 -7.86 -7.35
N THR A 93 2.17 -7.23 -8.31
CA THR A 93 2.83 -6.58 -9.44
C THR A 93 3.57 -5.32 -8.98
N ILE A 94 4.84 -5.19 -9.37
CA ILE A 94 5.57 -3.94 -9.22
C ILE A 94 5.28 -3.10 -10.46
N ASN A 95 4.37 -2.14 -10.34
CA ASN A 95 3.92 -1.33 -11.48
C ASN A 95 5.06 -0.46 -12.05
N ARG A 96 5.78 0.23 -11.18
CA ARG A 96 7.03 0.87 -11.53
C ARG A 96 8.17 0.22 -10.73
N PRO A 97 9.01 -0.58 -11.37
CA PRO A 97 10.19 -1.15 -10.71
C PRO A 97 11.17 -0.08 -10.22
N PRO A 98 11.97 -0.36 -9.19
CA PRO A 98 12.96 0.59 -8.66
C PRO A 98 14.21 0.68 -9.54
N HIS A 99 14.05 1.16 -10.80
CA HIS A 99 15.11 1.25 -11.82
C HIS A 99 16.36 2.02 -11.33
N ASP A 100 16.09 3.04 -10.53
CA ASP A 100 17.08 3.98 -10.01
C ASP A 100 17.55 3.64 -8.58
N GLY A 101 17.08 2.53 -8.02
CA GLY A 101 17.34 2.16 -6.64
C GLY A 101 16.66 3.06 -5.60
N ARG A 102 15.73 3.91 -6.02
CA ARG A 102 15.12 4.91 -5.14
C ARG A 102 13.62 4.80 -4.98
N MET A 103 12.89 4.56 -6.05
CA MET A 103 11.43 4.67 -6.05
C MET A 103 10.78 3.51 -6.80
N ALA A 104 9.73 2.97 -6.21
CA ALA A 104 8.86 1.98 -6.83
C ALA A 104 7.40 2.31 -6.59
N PHE A 105 6.51 1.78 -7.43
CA PHE A 105 5.06 1.85 -7.24
C PHE A 105 4.43 0.47 -7.33
N VAL A 106 3.49 0.23 -6.45
CA VAL A 106 2.59 -0.93 -6.44
C VAL A 106 1.15 -0.46 -6.26
N ARG A 107 0.18 -1.34 -6.49
CA ARG A 107 -1.24 -1.05 -6.27
C ARG A 107 -1.89 -2.08 -5.37
N SER A 108 -2.78 -1.62 -4.51
CA SER A 108 -3.63 -2.48 -3.70
C SER A 108 -4.66 -3.23 -4.56
N PRO A 109 -5.38 -4.23 -4.02
CA PRO A 109 -6.40 -4.96 -4.77
C PRO A 109 -7.45 -4.06 -5.46
N ASP A 110 -7.85 -2.96 -4.82
CA ASP A 110 -8.80 -1.98 -5.39
C ASP A 110 -8.10 -0.86 -6.19
N GLY A 111 -6.81 -0.97 -6.46
CA GLY A 111 -6.08 -0.05 -7.31
C GLY A 111 -5.56 1.22 -6.63
N VAL A 112 -5.55 1.27 -5.30
CA VAL A 112 -4.89 2.37 -4.57
C VAL A 112 -3.39 2.31 -4.79
N SER A 113 -2.83 3.39 -5.34
CA SER A 113 -1.39 3.50 -5.61
C SER A 113 -0.60 3.68 -4.32
N VAL A 114 0.52 2.97 -4.21
CA VAL A 114 1.45 3.05 -3.09
C VAL A 114 2.86 3.27 -3.62
N GLU A 115 3.47 4.38 -3.24
CA GLU A 115 4.85 4.73 -3.54
C GLU A 115 5.77 4.18 -2.46
N LEU A 116 6.86 3.54 -2.87
CA LEU A 116 7.92 3.06 -2.00
C LEU A 116 9.18 3.87 -2.28
N LEU A 117 9.76 4.46 -1.24
CA LEU A 117 10.94 5.30 -1.34
C LEU A 117 12.08 4.74 -0.49
N GLN A 118 13.25 4.54 -1.09
CA GLN A 118 14.44 4.15 -0.36
C GLN A 118 14.82 5.20 0.68
N LYS A 119 15.03 4.79 1.93
CA LYS A 119 15.60 5.67 2.97
C LYS A 119 17.04 6.02 2.64
N GLY A 120 17.42 7.27 2.88
CA GLY A 120 18.76 7.75 2.61
C GLY A 120 19.03 7.88 1.11
N ASP A 121 20.24 7.49 0.70
CA ASP A 121 20.66 7.55 -0.70
C ASP A 121 20.02 6.42 -1.51
N ALA A 122 19.86 6.65 -2.82
CA ALA A 122 19.44 5.59 -3.74
C ALA A 122 20.45 4.44 -3.72
N LEU A 123 19.96 3.20 -3.77
CA LEU A 123 20.81 2.03 -3.92
C LEU A 123 21.43 2.02 -5.34
N PRO A 124 22.63 1.44 -5.52
CA PRO A 124 23.18 1.26 -6.85
C PRO A 124 22.20 0.53 -7.77
N ALA A 125 22.09 0.95 -9.02
CA ALA A 125 21.26 0.26 -10.01
C ALA A 125 21.70 -1.21 -10.10
N ALA A 126 20.72 -2.11 -10.10
CA ALA A 126 20.96 -3.55 -10.04
C ALA A 126 19.92 -4.33 -10.86
N ASP A 127 20.36 -5.49 -11.37
CA ASP A 127 19.45 -6.45 -11.98
C ASP A 127 18.58 -7.13 -10.91
N PRO A 128 17.33 -7.50 -11.25
CA PRO A 128 16.67 -7.30 -12.54
C PRO A 128 16.01 -5.92 -12.70
N TRP A 129 16.10 -5.06 -11.70
CA TRP A 129 15.29 -3.85 -11.54
C TRP A 129 15.59 -2.77 -12.59
N GLN A 130 16.86 -2.55 -12.93
CA GLN A 130 17.26 -1.45 -13.80
C GLN A 130 16.64 -1.53 -15.20
N ASP A 131 16.42 -2.73 -15.73
CA ASP A 131 15.88 -2.96 -17.07
C ASP A 131 14.45 -3.57 -17.05
N MET A 132 13.85 -3.72 -15.86
CA MET A 132 12.50 -4.27 -15.74
C MET A 132 11.47 -3.28 -16.27
N ALA A 133 10.57 -3.75 -17.15
CA ALA A 133 9.54 -2.90 -17.73
C ALA A 133 8.50 -2.44 -16.70
N ASN A 134 7.98 -1.23 -16.88
CA ASN A 134 6.78 -0.77 -16.16
C ASN A 134 5.56 -1.60 -16.57
N THR A 135 4.63 -1.80 -15.65
CA THR A 135 3.39 -2.55 -15.87
C THR A 135 2.19 -1.71 -15.46
N GLY A 136 1.29 -1.44 -16.41
CA GLY A 136 0.08 -0.66 -16.15
C GLY A 136 0.36 0.80 -15.79
N GLU A 137 -0.55 1.38 -15.01
CA GLU A 137 -0.48 2.75 -14.49
C GLU A 137 -0.35 2.74 -12.96
N TRP A 138 0.21 3.81 -12.42
CA TRP A 138 0.39 3.99 -10.97
C TRP A 138 0.18 5.42 -10.51
#